data_7d7ede84638f28e70b5bdf7512c06c29
#
_entry.id   7d7ede84638f28e70b5bdf7512c06c29
#
_cell.length_a   1.000
_cell.length_b   1.000
_cell.length_c   1.000
_cell.angle_alpha   90.00
_cell.angle_beta   90.00
_cell.angle_gamma   90.00
#
_symmetry.space_group_name_H-M   'P 1'
#
loop_
_entity.id
_entity.type
_entity.pdbx_description
1 polymer ?
#
loop_
_entity_poly.entity_id
_entity_poly.type
_entity_poly.pdbx_seq_one_letter_code
_entity_poly.pdbx_strand_id
1 'polypeptide(L)'
;MRQHSVIHTPKTSDYTELARIWEASVRATHDFLPDSYIELLKNLVLTRYLDAVMLICTKDARQRITGFAGVASGKVEMLFIDPQHRGQGLGRQLLRYAIEHLNADELDVNEQNPQALGFYFKQGFEVIGRTEHDGLGQPYPLLHMRLATPDTMVNNCGRGLARDSRSPATGFFADTPPSGASLLPHSDRVEPNKTARPEMEPGLTDARQVQ
;
A
#
# COMPACT_ATOMS: atom_id res chain seq x y z
N MET A 1 -3.17 4.86 -30.03
CA MET A 1 -4.33 4.40 -29.24
C MET A 1 -3.79 3.76 -27.96
N ARG A 2 -3.98 4.37 -26.78
CA ARG A 2 -3.62 3.74 -25.51
C ARG A 2 -4.65 2.66 -25.21
N GLN A 3 -4.24 1.40 -25.25
CA GLN A 3 -5.10 0.30 -24.82
C GLN A 3 -5.36 0.51 -23.32
N HIS A 4 -6.62 0.70 -22.96
CA HIS A 4 -7.05 0.63 -21.57
C HIS A 4 -6.94 -0.85 -21.17
N SER A 5 -5.96 -1.19 -20.36
CA SER A 5 -5.86 -2.54 -19.82
C SER A 5 -7.12 -2.81 -18.99
N VAL A 6 -7.76 -3.94 -19.20
CA VAL A 6 -8.94 -4.33 -18.42
C VAL A 6 -8.50 -4.61 -16.99
N ILE A 7 -9.25 -4.09 -16.00
CA ILE A 7 -9.04 -4.42 -14.59
C ILE A 7 -9.68 -5.79 -14.31
N HIS A 8 -8.94 -6.63 -13.62
CA HIS A 8 -9.33 -7.98 -13.23
C HIS A 8 -9.31 -8.15 -11.72
N THR A 9 -10.09 -9.07 -11.18
CA THR A 9 -9.97 -9.53 -9.80
C THR A 9 -9.08 -10.78 -9.79
N PRO A 10 -7.93 -10.76 -9.08
CA PRO A 10 -7.08 -11.94 -8.97
C PRO A 10 -7.76 -13.02 -8.10
N LYS A 11 -7.39 -14.27 -8.33
CA LYS A 11 -7.82 -15.42 -7.54
C LYS A 11 -6.78 -15.73 -6.46
N THR A 12 -7.13 -16.50 -5.45
CA THR A 12 -6.20 -16.99 -4.43
C THR A 12 -5.00 -17.75 -5.05
N SER A 13 -5.23 -18.45 -6.16
CA SER A 13 -4.14 -19.12 -6.91
C SER A 13 -3.11 -18.13 -7.49
N ASP A 14 -3.43 -16.85 -7.60
CA ASP A 14 -2.55 -15.80 -8.12
C ASP A 14 -1.68 -15.16 -7.01
N TYR A 15 -1.93 -15.46 -5.73
CA TYR A 15 -1.28 -14.80 -4.59
C TYR A 15 0.24 -14.91 -4.60
N THR A 16 0.78 -16.06 -4.99
CA THR A 16 2.23 -16.24 -5.14
C THR A 16 2.81 -15.26 -6.16
N GLU A 17 2.09 -15.02 -7.27
CA GLU A 17 2.52 -14.06 -8.29
C GLU A 17 2.38 -12.62 -7.79
N LEU A 18 1.31 -12.30 -7.05
CA LEU A 18 1.15 -10.97 -6.41
C LEU A 18 2.30 -10.68 -5.44
N ALA A 19 2.67 -11.65 -4.60
CA ALA A 19 3.78 -11.51 -3.67
C ALA A 19 5.13 -11.38 -4.39
N ARG A 20 5.33 -12.07 -5.51
CA ARG A 20 6.51 -11.89 -6.36
C ARG A 20 6.58 -10.46 -6.93
N ILE A 21 5.47 -9.91 -7.43
CA ILE A 21 5.39 -8.54 -7.93
C ILE A 21 5.65 -7.56 -6.80
N TRP A 22 5.04 -7.78 -5.63
CA TRP A 22 5.26 -6.98 -4.43
C TRP A 22 6.76 -6.93 -4.10
N GLU A 23 7.41 -8.07 -3.96
CA GLU A 23 8.84 -8.16 -3.63
C GLU A 23 9.71 -7.47 -4.67
N ALA A 24 9.50 -7.75 -5.96
CA ALA A 24 10.27 -7.13 -7.05
C ALA A 24 10.11 -5.61 -7.04
N SER A 25 8.91 -5.12 -6.73
CA SER A 25 8.62 -3.70 -6.61
C SER A 25 9.31 -3.06 -5.42
N VAL A 26 9.24 -3.69 -4.25
CA VAL A 26 9.86 -3.20 -3.01
C VAL A 26 11.38 -3.14 -3.17
N ARG A 27 12.01 -4.21 -3.63
CA ARG A 27 13.46 -4.25 -3.88
C ARG A 27 13.94 -3.19 -4.86
N ALA A 28 13.09 -2.76 -5.79
CA ALA A 28 13.44 -1.74 -6.78
C ALA A 28 13.26 -0.29 -6.28
N THR A 29 12.67 -0.06 -5.10
CA THR A 29 12.32 1.30 -4.64
C THR A 29 12.54 1.55 -3.14
N HIS A 30 12.84 0.52 -2.37
CA HIS A 30 13.00 0.59 -0.92
C HIS A 30 14.39 0.06 -0.52
N ASP A 31 15.44 0.65 -1.08
CA ASP A 31 16.85 0.32 -0.84
C ASP A 31 17.28 0.54 0.63
N PHE A 32 16.47 1.28 1.38
CA PHE A 32 16.64 1.49 2.81
C PHE A 32 16.14 0.31 3.67
N LEU A 33 15.40 -0.66 3.10
CA LEU A 33 14.92 -1.83 3.83
C LEU A 33 15.93 -2.97 3.78
N PRO A 34 16.29 -3.59 4.93
CA PRO A 34 17.13 -4.77 4.94
C PRO A 34 16.39 -5.99 4.36
N ASP A 35 17.13 -6.89 3.72
CA ASP A 35 16.58 -8.11 3.11
C ASP A 35 15.74 -8.95 4.07
N SER A 36 16.19 -9.08 5.32
CA SER A 36 15.46 -9.84 6.36
C SER A 36 14.08 -9.26 6.65
N TYR A 37 13.94 -7.92 6.57
CA TYR A 37 12.66 -7.26 6.77
C TYR A 37 11.74 -7.44 5.55
N ILE A 38 12.30 -7.38 4.34
CA ILE A 38 11.55 -7.67 3.11
C ILE A 38 10.99 -9.11 3.12
N GLU A 39 11.78 -10.10 3.55
CA GLU A 39 11.32 -11.48 3.66
C GLU A 39 10.21 -11.65 4.72
N LEU A 40 10.34 -10.98 5.87
CA LEU A 40 9.28 -10.96 6.88
C LEU A 40 7.96 -10.38 6.30
N LEU A 41 8.05 -9.23 5.66
CA LEU A 41 6.88 -8.57 5.05
C LEU A 41 6.26 -9.41 3.94
N LYS A 42 7.07 -10.07 3.11
CA LYS A 42 6.59 -10.97 2.06
C LYS A 42 5.74 -12.12 2.61
N ASN A 43 6.17 -12.71 3.73
CA ASN A 43 5.39 -13.73 4.39
C ASN A 43 4.05 -13.19 4.91
N LEU A 44 4.03 -11.99 5.49
CA LEU A 44 2.79 -11.34 5.94
C LEU A 44 1.87 -10.98 4.77
N VAL A 45 2.42 -10.51 3.66
CA VAL A 45 1.67 -10.26 2.42
C VAL A 45 0.96 -11.54 1.99
N LEU A 46 1.68 -12.65 1.87
CA LEU A 46 1.12 -13.93 1.41
C LEU A 46 0.08 -14.52 2.36
N THR A 47 0.29 -14.41 3.67
CA THR A 47 -0.50 -15.16 4.66
C THR A 47 -1.63 -14.36 5.30
N ARG A 48 -1.60 -13.03 5.18
CA ARG A 48 -2.55 -12.16 5.88
C ARG A 48 -3.09 -11.02 5.03
N TYR A 49 -2.20 -10.25 4.38
CA TYR A 49 -2.61 -8.96 3.84
C TYR A 49 -3.38 -9.07 2.54
N LEU A 50 -3.07 -10.05 1.68
CA LEU A 50 -3.82 -10.25 0.44
C LEU A 50 -5.28 -10.66 0.69
N ASP A 51 -5.54 -11.41 1.78
CA ASP A 51 -6.92 -11.79 2.16
C ASP A 51 -7.70 -10.67 2.86
N ALA A 52 -7.00 -9.66 3.40
CA ALA A 52 -7.61 -8.58 4.16
C ALA A 52 -8.14 -7.43 3.28
N VAL A 53 -7.88 -7.44 1.97
CA VAL A 53 -8.16 -6.34 1.06
C VAL A 53 -8.96 -6.77 -0.16
N MET A 54 -9.70 -5.85 -0.74
CA MET A 54 -10.29 -6.02 -2.07
C MET A 54 -9.20 -5.86 -3.13
N LEU A 55 -8.86 -6.95 -3.81
CA LEU A 55 -7.79 -7.00 -4.79
C LEU A 55 -8.28 -6.73 -6.21
N ILE A 56 -7.51 -5.92 -6.93
CA ILE A 56 -7.63 -5.69 -8.36
C ILE A 56 -6.26 -5.80 -9.02
N CYS A 57 -6.20 -6.21 -10.29
CA CYS A 57 -4.95 -6.34 -11.02
C CYS A 57 -5.08 -5.98 -12.50
N THR A 58 -3.95 -5.69 -13.11
CA THR A 58 -3.78 -5.57 -14.57
C THR A 58 -3.05 -6.78 -15.11
N LYS A 59 -3.35 -7.16 -16.35
CA LYS A 59 -2.71 -8.27 -17.04
C LYS A 59 -2.20 -7.85 -18.42
N ASP A 60 -1.12 -8.48 -18.86
CA ASP A 60 -0.60 -8.32 -20.23
C ASP A 60 -1.39 -9.16 -21.23
N ALA A 61 -1.02 -9.07 -22.52
CA ALA A 61 -1.64 -9.85 -23.60
C ALA A 61 -1.49 -11.38 -23.43
N ARG A 62 -0.55 -11.82 -22.59
CA ARG A 62 -0.32 -13.24 -22.26
C ARG A 62 -1.00 -13.63 -20.94
N GLN A 63 -1.90 -12.80 -20.44
CA GLN A 63 -2.64 -13.00 -19.19
C GLN A 63 -1.75 -13.06 -17.91
N ARG A 64 -0.51 -12.59 -17.96
CA ARG A 64 0.36 -12.47 -16.79
C ARG A 64 0.04 -11.17 -16.04
N ILE A 65 0.01 -11.22 -14.72
CA ILE A 65 -0.24 -10.05 -13.89
C ILE A 65 0.96 -9.10 -14.00
N THR A 66 0.67 -7.83 -14.25
CA THR A 66 1.67 -6.75 -14.46
C THR A 66 1.68 -5.73 -13.32
N GLY A 67 0.64 -5.75 -12.48
CA GLY A 67 0.51 -4.92 -11.31
C GLY A 67 -0.80 -5.18 -10.60
N PHE A 68 -0.90 -4.79 -9.34
CA PHE A 68 -2.10 -4.94 -8.54
C PHE A 68 -2.28 -3.82 -7.53
N ALA A 69 -3.50 -3.65 -7.05
CA ALA A 69 -3.83 -2.83 -5.91
C ALA A 69 -4.75 -3.60 -4.95
N GLY A 70 -4.69 -3.23 -3.68
CA GLY A 70 -5.56 -3.73 -2.62
C GLY A 70 -6.17 -2.57 -1.86
N VAL A 71 -7.48 -2.62 -1.62
CA VAL A 71 -8.25 -1.58 -0.94
C VAL A 71 -8.98 -2.17 0.25
N ALA A 72 -8.90 -1.51 1.39
CA ALA A 72 -9.68 -1.84 2.58
C ALA A 72 -10.18 -0.55 3.24
N SER A 73 -11.44 -0.53 3.65
CA SER A 73 -12.06 0.58 4.41
C SER A 73 -11.83 1.97 3.78
N GLY A 74 -11.90 2.08 2.44
CA GLY A 74 -11.69 3.36 1.73
C GLY A 74 -10.23 3.76 1.54
N LYS A 75 -9.28 2.90 1.91
CA LYS A 75 -7.85 3.17 1.83
C LYS A 75 -7.16 2.24 0.83
N VAL A 76 -6.29 2.80 -0.01
CA VAL A 76 -5.37 2.02 -0.84
C VAL A 76 -4.24 1.52 0.05
N GLU A 77 -4.32 0.24 0.42
CA GLU A 77 -3.32 -0.42 1.27
C GLU A 77 -2.13 -0.95 0.47
N MET A 78 -2.37 -1.26 -0.81
CA MET A 78 -1.36 -1.81 -1.71
C MET A 78 -1.53 -1.23 -3.11
N LEU A 79 -0.42 -0.83 -3.74
CA LEU A 79 -0.36 -0.47 -5.16
C LEU A 79 1.05 -0.79 -5.68
N PHE A 80 1.19 -1.90 -6.40
CA PHE A 80 2.47 -2.41 -6.86
C PHE A 80 2.43 -2.73 -8.35
N ILE A 81 3.47 -2.29 -9.07
CA ILE A 81 3.64 -2.55 -10.51
C ILE A 81 4.95 -3.32 -10.70
N ASP A 82 4.89 -4.40 -11.45
CA ASP A 82 6.09 -5.14 -11.84
C ASP A 82 7.10 -4.15 -12.48
N PRO A 83 8.37 -4.11 -12.02
CA PRO A 83 9.37 -3.16 -12.50
C PRO A 83 9.52 -3.13 -14.03
N GLN A 84 9.31 -4.28 -14.70
CA GLN A 84 9.38 -4.38 -16.16
C GLN A 84 8.19 -3.72 -16.90
N HIS A 85 7.12 -3.38 -16.18
CA HIS A 85 5.90 -2.81 -16.73
C HIS A 85 5.63 -1.38 -16.24
N ARG A 86 6.60 -0.76 -15.59
CA ARG A 86 6.53 0.65 -15.16
C ARG A 86 6.50 1.59 -16.38
N GLY A 87 6.06 2.83 -16.17
CA GLY A 87 5.99 3.84 -17.23
C GLY A 87 4.84 3.68 -18.22
N GLN A 88 4.04 2.63 -18.09
CA GLN A 88 2.93 2.32 -19.02
C GLN A 88 1.56 2.86 -18.54
N GLY A 89 1.53 3.61 -17.43
CA GLY A 89 0.29 4.17 -16.88
C GLY A 89 -0.55 3.20 -16.05
N LEU A 90 -0.06 1.97 -15.78
CA LEU A 90 -0.80 0.93 -15.04
C LEU A 90 -1.14 1.35 -13.61
N GLY A 91 -0.19 1.99 -12.90
CA GLY A 91 -0.43 2.49 -11.55
C GLY A 91 -1.54 3.53 -11.48
N ARG A 92 -1.56 4.47 -12.45
CA ARG A 92 -2.67 5.44 -12.57
C ARG A 92 -4.00 4.77 -12.84
N GLN A 93 -4.01 3.75 -13.67
CA GLN A 93 -5.22 3.00 -14.01
C GLN A 93 -5.79 2.25 -12.81
N LEU A 94 -4.93 1.54 -12.05
CA LEU A 94 -5.32 0.84 -10.82
C LEU A 94 -5.82 1.82 -9.75
N LEU A 95 -5.09 2.91 -9.53
CA LEU A 95 -5.48 3.93 -8.54
C LEU A 95 -6.81 4.59 -8.91
N ARG A 96 -7.00 4.95 -10.18
CA ARG A 96 -8.26 5.53 -10.64
C ARG A 96 -9.43 4.57 -10.44
N TYR A 97 -9.25 3.28 -10.75
CA TYR A 97 -10.28 2.27 -10.50
C TYR A 97 -10.59 2.13 -9.01
N ALA A 98 -9.57 2.15 -8.15
CA ALA A 98 -9.75 2.12 -6.69
C ALA A 98 -10.58 3.32 -6.19
N ILE A 99 -10.32 4.51 -6.69
CA ILE A 99 -11.07 5.73 -6.35
C ILE A 99 -12.51 5.63 -6.86
N GLU A 100 -12.69 5.35 -8.16
CA GLU A 100 -14.01 5.42 -8.82
C GLU A 100 -14.95 4.27 -8.44
N HIS A 101 -14.43 3.09 -8.11
CA HIS A 101 -15.24 1.87 -7.94
C HIS A 101 -15.11 1.21 -6.57
N LEU A 102 -14.04 1.52 -5.80
CA LEU A 102 -13.84 0.98 -4.46
C LEU A 102 -13.87 2.06 -3.38
N ASN A 103 -14.23 3.31 -3.74
CA ASN A 103 -14.35 4.47 -2.87
C ASN A 103 -13.07 4.73 -2.04
N ALA A 104 -11.90 4.52 -2.63
CA ALA A 104 -10.64 4.74 -1.97
C ALA A 104 -10.22 6.21 -2.14
N ASP A 105 -10.11 6.93 -1.03
CA ASP A 105 -9.68 8.33 -1.00
C ASP A 105 -8.46 8.58 -0.10
N GLU A 106 -7.99 7.55 0.61
CA GLU A 106 -6.81 7.60 1.47
C GLU A 106 -5.74 6.59 1.06
N LEU A 107 -4.52 6.87 1.46
CA LEU A 107 -3.38 5.95 1.38
C LEU A 107 -2.27 6.34 2.34
N ASP A 108 -1.37 5.41 2.61
CA ASP A 108 -0.10 5.70 3.25
C ASP A 108 1.05 5.47 2.28
N VAL A 109 2.08 6.30 2.40
CA VAL A 109 3.30 6.16 1.61
C VAL A 109 4.52 6.32 2.50
N ASN A 110 5.53 5.49 2.29
CA ASN A 110 6.79 5.65 3.00
C ASN A 110 7.46 6.98 2.60
N GLU A 111 7.81 7.80 3.61
CA GLU A 111 8.45 9.11 3.42
C GLU A 111 9.78 9.00 2.65
N GLN A 112 10.46 7.87 2.78
CA GLN A 112 11.73 7.57 2.11
C GLN A 112 11.56 7.12 0.66
N ASN A 113 10.32 7.12 0.12
CA ASN A 113 10.01 6.82 -1.28
C ASN A 113 9.53 8.07 -2.04
N PRO A 114 10.44 8.98 -2.45
CA PRO A 114 10.08 10.23 -3.12
C PRO A 114 9.39 10.01 -4.47
N GLN A 115 9.65 8.87 -5.13
CA GLN A 115 9.02 8.53 -6.39
C GLN A 115 7.53 8.27 -6.21
N ALA A 116 7.15 7.51 -5.17
CA ALA A 116 5.76 7.26 -4.83
C ALA A 116 5.05 8.55 -4.42
N LEU A 117 5.67 9.36 -3.58
CA LEU A 117 5.17 10.67 -3.17
C LEU A 117 4.86 11.55 -4.38
N GLY A 118 5.82 11.72 -5.29
CA GLY A 118 5.64 12.52 -6.50
C GLY A 118 4.51 12.00 -7.40
N PHE A 119 4.28 10.69 -7.43
CA PHE A 119 3.16 10.12 -8.15
C PHE A 119 1.82 10.48 -7.51
N TYR A 120 1.65 10.28 -6.19
CA TYR A 120 0.40 10.57 -5.51
C TYR A 120 0.04 12.06 -5.52
N PHE A 121 1.02 12.95 -5.37
CA PHE A 121 0.79 14.39 -5.58
C PHE A 121 0.24 14.69 -6.98
N LYS A 122 0.78 14.07 -8.04
CA LYS A 122 0.27 14.22 -9.41
C LYS A 122 -1.13 13.64 -9.62
N GLN A 123 -1.57 12.74 -8.77
CA GLN A 123 -2.94 12.21 -8.79
C GLN A 123 -3.91 13.01 -7.90
N GLY A 124 -3.46 14.10 -7.27
CA GLY A 124 -4.30 14.99 -6.48
C GLY A 124 -4.40 14.62 -5.00
N PHE A 125 -3.52 13.75 -4.50
CA PHE A 125 -3.44 13.47 -3.07
C PHE A 125 -2.61 14.52 -2.35
N GLU A 126 -2.98 14.83 -1.12
CA GLU A 126 -2.27 15.74 -0.21
C GLU A 126 -1.95 15.04 1.12
N VAL A 127 -0.84 15.45 1.75
CA VAL A 127 -0.44 14.93 3.05
C VAL A 127 -1.34 15.49 4.13
N ILE A 128 -1.98 14.62 4.90
CA ILE A 128 -2.86 14.96 6.02
C ILE A 128 -2.26 14.57 7.38
N GLY A 129 -1.19 13.79 7.40
CA GLY A 129 -0.55 13.35 8.64
C GLY A 129 0.75 12.61 8.39
N ARG A 130 1.44 12.27 9.49
CA ARG A 130 2.71 11.55 9.49
C ARG A 130 2.83 10.70 10.73
N THR A 131 3.39 9.50 10.60
CA THR A 131 3.83 8.65 11.72
C THR A 131 5.32 8.37 11.60
N GLU A 132 6.01 8.24 12.75
CA GLU A 132 7.45 7.96 12.83
C GLU A 132 7.78 6.50 12.52
N HIS A 133 6.78 5.63 12.61
CA HIS A 133 6.95 4.20 12.52
C HIS A 133 5.92 3.61 11.55
N ASP A 134 6.29 2.49 10.94
CA ASP A 134 5.36 1.69 10.14
C ASP A 134 4.37 0.89 11.02
N GLY A 135 3.48 0.11 10.38
CA GLY A 135 2.47 -0.69 11.09
C GLY A 135 3.02 -1.80 11.99
N LEU A 136 4.29 -2.17 11.85
CA LEU A 136 4.99 -3.13 12.73
C LEU A 136 5.86 -2.43 13.79
N GLY A 137 5.79 -1.09 13.90
CA GLY A 137 6.56 -0.31 14.86
C GLY A 137 8.04 -0.15 14.49
N GLN A 138 8.41 -0.40 13.23
CA GLN A 138 9.78 -0.16 12.76
C GLN A 138 9.96 1.30 12.36
N PRO A 139 11.19 1.87 12.44
CA PRO A 139 11.46 3.28 12.20
C PRO A 139 11.47 3.62 10.69
N TYR A 140 10.37 3.32 10.03
CA TYR A 140 10.12 3.66 8.63
C TYR A 140 8.92 4.63 8.57
N PRO A 141 9.17 5.96 8.56
CA PRO A 141 8.10 6.95 8.62
C PRO A 141 7.12 6.85 7.46
N LEU A 142 5.84 7.01 7.78
CA LEU A 142 4.75 7.01 6.81
C LEU A 142 4.11 8.39 6.73
N LEU A 143 3.82 8.84 5.53
CA LEU A 143 2.95 9.97 5.26
C LEU A 143 1.55 9.47 4.94
N HIS A 144 0.58 9.96 5.70
CA HIS A 144 -0.84 9.71 5.44
C HIS A 144 -1.31 10.71 4.42
N MET A 145 -1.93 10.24 3.34
CA MET A 145 -2.40 11.10 2.26
C MET A 145 -3.88 10.87 2.00
N ARG A 146 -4.56 11.95 1.60
CA ARG A 146 -5.97 11.92 1.18
C ARG A 146 -6.13 12.61 -0.17
N LEU A 147 -7.08 12.14 -0.96
CA LEU A 147 -7.46 12.78 -2.22
C LEU A 147 -8.08 14.14 -1.93
N ALA A 148 -7.53 15.20 -2.53
CA ALA A 148 -8.05 16.56 -2.37
C ALA A 148 -9.47 16.65 -2.91
N THR A 149 -10.39 17.12 -2.07
CA THR A 149 -11.75 17.44 -2.53
C THR A 149 -11.79 18.83 -3.16
N PRO A 150 -12.76 19.12 -4.04
CA PRO A 150 -12.90 20.48 -4.61
C PRO A 150 -12.97 21.58 -3.55
N ASP A 151 -13.50 21.29 -2.36
CA ASP A 151 -13.61 22.26 -1.25
C ASP A 151 -12.27 22.55 -0.58
N THR A 152 -11.31 21.64 -0.59
CA THR A 152 -9.95 21.88 -0.05
C THR A 152 -9.13 22.79 -0.97
N MET A 153 -9.41 22.80 -2.27
CA MET A 153 -8.72 23.67 -3.22
C MET A 153 -9.06 25.15 -3.05
N VAL A 154 -10.23 25.48 -2.51
CA VAL A 154 -10.66 26.88 -2.31
C VAL A 154 -9.96 27.52 -1.12
N ASN A 155 -9.61 26.75 -0.09
CA ASN A 155 -8.98 27.28 1.13
C ASN A 155 -7.46 27.50 1.03
N ASN A 156 -6.81 26.98 0.00
CA ASN A 156 -5.36 27.11 -0.18
C ASN A 156 -4.95 28.29 -1.07
N CYS A 157 -5.88 28.98 -1.71
CA CYS A 157 -5.62 30.19 -2.49
C CYS A 157 -5.47 31.46 -1.63
N GLY A 158 -5.59 31.38 -0.30
CA GLY A 158 -5.64 32.53 0.63
C GLY A 158 -4.36 32.86 1.38
N ARG A 159 -3.24 32.16 1.20
CA ARG A 159 -1.98 32.50 1.88
C ARG A 159 -0.84 32.80 0.92
N GLY A 160 -0.71 34.13 0.65
CA GLY A 160 0.59 34.82 0.50
C GLY A 160 1.41 34.52 -0.73
N LEU A 161 1.21 35.31 -1.76
CA LEU A 161 2.21 35.64 -2.78
C LEU A 161 3.49 36.16 -2.12
N ALA A 162 4.53 35.30 -2.10
CA ALA A 162 5.90 35.79 -2.19
C ALA A 162 6.44 35.30 -3.54
N ARG A 163 6.52 36.25 -4.48
CA ARG A 163 7.25 36.05 -5.74
C ARG A 163 8.72 35.91 -5.40
N ASP A 164 9.30 34.77 -5.74
CA ASP A 164 10.70 34.76 -6.10
C ASP A 164 10.87 34.03 -7.44
N SER A 165 11.31 34.86 -8.38
CA SER A 165 11.53 34.53 -9.76
C SER A 165 12.92 33.90 -9.90
N ARG A 166 12.99 32.63 -10.24
CA ARG A 166 14.08 32.02 -11.05
C ARG A 166 13.65 30.66 -11.59
N SER A 167 13.33 30.63 -12.86
CA SER A 167 13.29 29.42 -13.73
C SER A 167 14.69 29.15 -14.26
N PRO A 168 14.92 28.06 -15.02
CA PRO A 168 14.21 26.78 -15.20
C PRO A 168 15.15 25.58 -15.12
N ALA A 169 14.60 24.41 -14.87
CA ALA A 169 15.25 23.18 -15.32
C ALA A 169 14.18 22.25 -15.89
N THR A 170 14.12 22.25 -17.21
CA THR A 170 13.48 21.21 -18.01
C THR A 170 14.11 19.86 -17.70
N GLY A 171 13.47 19.08 -16.86
CA GLY A 171 13.76 17.67 -16.64
C GLY A 171 12.58 16.86 -17.14
N PHE A 172 12.77 16.20 -18.27
CA PHE A 172 11.89 15.11 -18.74
C PHE A 172 11.94 13.99 -17.73
N PHE A 173 10.98 13.94 -16.80
CA PHE A 173 10.76 12.79 -15.96
C PHE A 173 9.72 11.90 -16.62
N ALA A 174 10.19 10.74 -17.07
CA ALA A 174 9.37 9.65 -17.53
C ALA A 174 8.26 9.35 -16.51
N ASP A 175 7.04 9.11 -17.00
CA ASP A 175 5.87 8.64 -16.24
C ASP A 175 6.15 7.24 -15.66
N THR A 176 6.93 7.17 -14.59
CA THR A 176 7.17 5.93 -13.86
C THR A 176 6.21 5.91 -12.68
N PRO A 177 5.20 5.03 -12.64
CA PRO A 177 4.38 4.87 -11.47
C PRO A 177 5.21 4.29 -10.33
N PRO A 178 4.94 4.72 -9.08
CA PRO A 178 5.63 4.22 -7.92
C PRO A 178 5.27 2.77 -7.66
N SER A 179 6.18 2.06 -7.06
CA SER A 179 5.89 0.84 -6.34
C SER A 179 5.64 1.19 -4.88
N GLY A 180 4.49 0.82 -4.39
CA GLY A 180 4.22 0.79 -2.96
C GLY A 180 3.55 2.06 -2.40
N ALA A 181 2.25 2.02 -2.28
CA ALA A 181 1.53 2.54 -1.13
C ALA A 181 2.05 1.80 0.11
N SER A 182 1.62 2.17 1.31
CA SER A 182 2.06 1.53 2.57
C SER A 182 2.45 0.06 2.43
N LEU A 183 3.56 -0.33 3.03
CA LEU A 183 4.01 -1.72 3.04
C LEU A 183 3.06 -2.64 3.82
N LEU A 184 2.15 -2.06 4.64
CA LEU A 184 1.31 -2.78 5.59
C LEU A 184 -0.11 -2.19 5.63
N PRO A 185 -1.17 -3.02 5.59
CA PRO A 185 -2.51 -2.60 5.95
C PRO A 185 -2.57 -2.17 7.43
N HIS A 186 -3.28 -1.09 7.73
CA HIS A 186 -3.44 -0.54 9.10
C HIS A 186 -4.32 -1.40 10.03
N SER A 187 -4.82 -2.56 9.58
CA SER A 187 -5.72 -3.41 10.35
C SER A 187 -5.09 -4.18 11.51
N ASP A 188 -3.77 -4.08 11.73
CA ASP A 188 -3.07 -4.78 12.82
C ASP A 188 -2.98 -3.99 14.14
N ARG A 189 -3.87 -3.01 14.40
CA ARG A 189 -4.14 -2.61 15.77
C ARG A 189 -4.91 -3.73 16.48
N VAL A 190 -4.18 -4.75 16.92
CA VAL A 190 -4.67 -5.63 17.96
C VAL A 190 -4.70 -4.79 19.24
N GLU A 191 -5.88 -4.32 19.62
CA GLU A 191 -6.10 -3.89 20.99
C GLU A 191 -5.74 -5.06 21.93
N PRO A 192 -4.90 -4.85 22.95
CA PRO A 192 -4.67 -5.90 23.93
C PRO A 192 -6.00 -6.18 24.63
N ASN A 193 -6.51 -7.37 24.42
CA ASN A 193 -7.71 -7.88 25.10
C ASN A 193 -7.48 -7.88 26.60
N LYS A 194 -7.94 -6.83 27.29
CA LYS A 194 -8.09 -6.78 28.74
C LYS A 194 -9.29 -7.60 29.10
N THR A 195 -9.16 -8.90 29.19
CA THR A 195 -9.95 -9.77 30.10
C THR A 195 -9.58 -11.22 29.84
N ALA A 196 -8.51 -11.68 30.45
CA ALA A 196 -8.39 -13.06 30.85
C ALA A 196 -7.94 -13.05 32.31
N ARG A 197 -8.92 -13.14 33.21
CA ARG A 197 -8.70 -13.61 34.57
C ARG A 197 -8.20 -15.05 34.48
N PRO A 198 -7.20 -15.46 35.23
CA PRO A 198 -6.88 -16.86 35.40
C PRO A 198 -7.95 -17.45 36.34
N GLU A 199 -8.80 -18.32 35.85
CA GLU A 199 -9.58 -19.21 36.72
C GLU A 199 -8.64 -20.30 37.21
N MET A 200 -8.52 -20.36 38.52
CA MET A 200 -7.84 -21.37 39.32
C MET A 200 -8.54 -22.72 39.11
N GLU A 201 -7.74 -23.73 38.78
CA GLU A 201 -8.15 -25.11 38.97
C GLU A 201 -8.31 -25.44 40.46
N PRO A 202 -9.28 -26.23 40.81
CA PRO A 202 -9.21 -27.08 42.02
C PRO A 202 -9.06 -28.54 41.59
N GLY A 203 -8.04 -29.07 42.13
CA GLY A 203 -7.51 -30.33 42.17
C GLY A 203 -8.34 -31.59 42.36
N LEU A 204 -7.66 -32.63 42.27
CA LEU A 204 -7.58 -33.89 43.03
C LEU A 204 -8.36 -35.10 42.58
N THR A 205 -7.56 -36.11 42.55
CA THR A 205 -7.69 -37.50 43.01
C THR A 205 -8.28 -38.46 42.01
N ASP A 206 -7.55 -39.41 41.75
CA ASP A 206 -7.01 -40.62 42.34
C ASP A 206 -7.53 -41.89 41.62
N ALA A 207 -6.60 -42.74 41.36
CA ALA A 207 -6.62 -44.16 41.53
C ALA A 207 -7.25 -45.12 40.47
N ARG A 208 -6.34 -45.91 40.00
CA ARG A 208 -6.38 -47.38 39.90
C ARG A 208 -7.10 -48.07 38.75
N GLN A 209 -6.26 -48.72 38.04
CA GLN A 209 -6.12 -50.17 37.88
C GLN A 209 -6.99 -50.88 36.83
N VAL A 210 -6.30 -51.65 36.08
CA VAL A 210 -6.51 -53.03 35.71
C VAL A 210 -7.18 -53.31 34.33
N GLN A 211 -6.50 -53.79 33.50
CA GLN A 211 -6.23 -54.95 32.66
C GLN A 211 -5.80 -54.61 31.27
#